data_a3092ca6af02320ee087c712e939ca30
#
_entry.id   a3092ca6af02320ee087c712e939ca30
#
_cell.length_a   1.000
_cell.length_b   1.000
_cell.length_c   1.000
_cell.angle_alpha   90.00
_cell.angle_beta   90.00
_cell.angle_gamma   90.00
#
_symmetry.space_group_name_H-M   'P 1'
#
loop_
_entity.id
_entity.type
_entity.pdbx_description
1 polymer ?
#
loop_
_entity_poly.entity_id
_entity_poly.type
_entity_poly.pdbx_seq_one_letter_code
_entity_poly.pdbx_strand_id
1 'polypeptide(L)'
;MSALIITQIREQAREVRSFDLMPEGARDGHDVSFIPGQVAVFSVPGEAPAYFAFASAPDDPNLEVLVKKKVGASNIIFDMKIGDRIELINVVGRGFPLDAHTGKDLVFVAMGIGVAPLRSALRHVLKRKDDFGQCVVLYGARTPDDFCFRDETEGWEDAGVELRQVISRPDGHDWSGPTGYVQSLLDNVLPDLKSPVALVCGSLEMMEQTRDRLSQMGFQRDEILTNY
;
A
#
# COMPACT_ATOMS: atom_id res chain seq x y z
N MET A 1 12.13 20.10 5.88
CA MET A 1 11.31 20.33 4.66
C MET A 1 12.18 20.04 3.46
N SER A 2 11.76 19.12 2.61
CA SER A 2 12.50 18.74 1.40
C SER A 2 11.65 19.02 0.19
N ALA A 3 12.20 19.74 -0.79
CA ALA A 3 11.57 19.93 -2.07
C ALA A 3 11.73 18.68 -2.91
N LEU A 4 10.62 18.18 -3.44
CA LEU A 4 10.58 17.00 -4.30
C LEU A 4 10.06 17.42 -5.68
N ILE A 5 10.60 16.81 -6.71
CA ILE A 5 10.18 16.99 -8.11
C ILE A 5 9.43 15.73 -8.55
N ILE A 6 8.30 15.90 -9.20
CA ILE A 6 7.57 14.81 -9.84
C ILE A 6 8.34 14.35 -11.07
N THR A 7 8.81 13.12 -11.07
CA THR A 7 9.62 12.54 -12.15
C THR A 7 8.82 11.62 -13.06
N GLN A 8 7.77 10.99 -12.54
CA GLN A 8 6.89 10.12 -13.32
C GLN A 8 5.47 10.16 -12.75
N ILE A 9 4.48 9.98 -13.62
CA ILE A 9 3.06 9.84 -13.28
C ILE A 9 2.51 8.65 -14.06
N ARG A 10 1.80 7.74 -13.37
CA ARG A 10 1.12 6.59 -14.00
C ARG A 10 -0.34 6.54 -13.57
N GLU A 11 -1.24 6.30 -14.52
CA GLU A 11 -2.63 5.97 -14.20
C GLU A 11 -2.68 4.58 -13.57
N GLN A 12 -3.28 4.47 -12.41
CA GLN A 12 -3.39 3.20 -11.67
C GLN A 12 -4.80 2.62 -11.73
N ALA A 13 -5.79 3.47 -11.51
CA ALA A 13 -7.20 3.13 -11.55
C ALA A 13 -8.02 4.39 -11.88
N ARG A 14 -9.34 4.27 -11.95
CA ARG A 14 -10.18 5.44 -12.17
C ARG A 14 -9.99 6.48 -11.07
N GLU A 15 -9.53 7.68 -11.47
CA GLU A 15 -9.22 8.78 -10.54
C GLU A 15 -8.11 8.44 -9.51
N VAL A 16 -7.21 7.52 -9.86
CA VAL A 16 -6.05 7.16 -9.04
C VAL A 16 -4.79 7.17 -9.88
N ARG A 17 -3.78 7.92 -9.43
CA ARG A 17 -2.45 8.03 -10.06
C ARG A 17 -1.36 7.72 -9.06
N SER A 18 -0.28 7.08 -9.52
CA SER A 18 0.97 7.07 -8.78
C SER A 18 1.91 8.16 -9.27
N PHE A 19 2.66 8.73 -8.33
CA PHE A 19 3.61 9.80 -8.55
C PHE A 19 4.97 9.38 -8.02
N ASP A 20 5.97 9.31 -8.91
CA ASP A 20 7.35 9.16 -8.48
C ASP A 20 7.93 10.54 -8.19
N LEU A 21 8.63 10.62 -7.08
CA LEU A 21 9.17 11.84 -6.53
C LEU A 21 10.67 11.68 -6.24
N MET A 22 11.46 12.69 -6.58
CA MET A 22 12.87 12.76 -6.22
C MET A 22 13.18 14.09 -5.54
N PRO A 23 14.15 14.13 -4.59
CA PRO A 23 14.61 15.39 -4.04
C PRO A 23 15.13 16.31 -5.13
N GLU A 24 14.79 17.61 -5.03
CA GLU A 24 15.27 18.62 -5.98
C GLU A 24 16.80 18.65 -6.02
N GLY A 25 17.38 18.51 -7.21
CA GLY A 25 18.82 18.46 -7.43
C GLY A 25 19.47 17.09 -7.17
N ALA A 26 18.76 16.09 -6.70
CA ALA A 26 19.29 14.73 -6.62
C ALA A 26 19.49 14.15 -8.04
N ARG A 27 20.57 13.39 -8.22
CA ARG A 27 20.84 12.65 -9.47
C ARG A 27 20.38 11.20 -9.37
N ASP A 28 20.56 10.61 -8.19
CA ASP A 28 20.22 9.24 -7.91
C ASP A 28 19.74 9.13 -6.45
N GLY A 29 18.60 8.45 -6.24
CA GLY A 29 18.07 8.12 -4.93
C GLY A 29 17.53 9.30 -4.12
N HIS A 30 17.18 9.02 -2.88
CA HIS A 30 16.70 9.99 -1.91
C HIS A 30 17.31 9.74 -0.53
N ASP A 31 17.37 10.77 0.29
CA ASP A 31 17.81 10.74 1.69
C ASP A 31 16.64 10.76 2.70
N VAL A 32 15.39 10.62 2.20
CA VAL A 32 14.20 10.60 3.04
C VAL A 32 14.14 9.26 3.79
N SER A 33 14.34 9.33 5.11
CA SER A 33 14.24 8.15 5.97
C SER A 33 12.79 7.88 6.37
N PHE A 34 12.34 6.66 6.15
CA PHE A 34 11.04 6.16 6.60
C PHE A 34 11.07 4.63 6.75
N ILE A 35 10.11 4.08 7.47
CA ILE A 35 9.86 2.63 7.49
C ILE A 35 8.65 2.31 6.60
N PRO A 36 8.56 1.09 6.04
CA PRO A 36 7.48 0.71 5.13
C PRO A 36 6.11 1.08 5.68
N GLY A 37 5.26 1.65 4.83
CA GLY A 37 3.90 2.02 5.21
C GLY A 37 3.73 3.37 5.89
N GLN A 38 4.81 4.11 6.22
CA GLN A 38 4.68 5.47 6.72
C GLN A 38 4.10 6.42 5.67
N VAL A 39 3.71 7.61 6.13
CA VAL A 39 2.91 8.58 5.39
C VAL A 39 3.72 9.85 5.16
N ALA A 40 3.87 10.25 3.91
CA ALA A 40 4.36 11.56 3.51
C ALA A 40 3.31 12.63 3.80
N VAL A 41 3.72 13.75 4.38
CA VAL A 41 2.89 14.94 4.58
C VAL A 41 3.38 16.02 3.64
N PHE A 42 2.55 16.39 2.66
CA PHE A 42 2.88 17.41 1.68
C PHE A 42 2.22 18.75 2.01
N SER A 43 2.96 19.83 1.77
CA SER A 43 2.43 21.19 1.77
C SER A 43 1.85 21.51 0.41
N VAL A 44 0.61 22.00 0.40
CA VAL A 44 -0.09 22.47 -0.79
C VAL A 44 -0.54 23.90 -0.53
N PRO A 45 -0.09 24.90 -1.34
CA PRO A 45 -0.45 26.29 -1.11
C PRO A 45 -1.96 26.52 -1.07
N GLY A 46 -2.43 27.19 -0.02
CA GLY A 46 -3.86 27.52 0.18
C GLY A 46 -4.72 26.38 0.73
N GLU A 47 -4.13 25.20 1.00
CA GLU A 47 -4.83 24.03 1.51
C GLU A 47 -4.22 23.52 2.82
N ALA A 48 -4.99 22.71 3.54
CA ALA A 48 -4.44 21.91 4.63
C ALA A 48 -3.42 20.89 4.10
N PRO A 49 -2.41 20.49 4.91
CA PRO A 49 -1.45 19.48 4.51
C PRO A 49 -2.12 18.19 4.03
N ALA A 50 -1.55 17.59 2.99
CA ALA A 50 -2.05 16.36 2.40
C ALA A 50 -1.22 15.15 2.86
N TYR A 51 -1.89 14.01 3.09
CA TYR A 51 -1.31 12.80 3.68
C TYR A 51 -1.41 11.65 2.68
N PHE A 52 -0.27 11.10 2.26
CA PHE A 52 -0.20 9.97 1.34
C PHE A 52 0.80 8.95 1.84
N ALA A 53 0.37 7.70 1.99
CA ALA A 53 1.30 6.63 2.33
C ALA A 53 2.30 6.43 1.19
N PHE A 54 3.56 6.16 1.55
CA PHE A 54 4.54 5.72 0.57
C PHE A 54 4.14 4.36 -0.01
N ALA A 55 4.22 4.26 -1.34
CA ALA A 55 4.03 3.02 -2.08
C ALA A 55 5.39 2.39 -2.47
N SER A 56 6.47 3.17 -2.46
CA SER A 56 7.86 2.70 -2.59
C SER A 56 8.37 2.08 -1.29
N ALA A 57 9.34 1.17 -1.39
CA ALA A 57 10.12 0.75 -0.24
C ALA A 57 11.13 1.85 0.18
N PRO A 58 11.61 1.86 1.45
CA PRO A 58 12.57 2.87 1.91
C PRO A 58 13.88 2.93 1.13
N ASP A 59 14.28 1.82 0.54
CA ASP A 59 15.50 1.63 -0.22
C ASP A 59 15.27 1.60 -1.75
N ASP A 60 14.09 1.98 -2.20
CA ASP A 60 13.84 2.22 -3.63
C ASP A 60 14.51 3.53 -4.07
N PRO A 61 14.93 3.66 -5.33
CA PRO A 61 15.60 4.88 -5.80
C PRO A 61 14.70 6.12 -5.78
N ASN A 62 13.39 5.92 -5.99
CA ASN A 62 12.40 6.99 -6.00
C ASN A 62 11.40 6.81 -4.85
N LEU A 63 10.96 7.91 -4.28
CA LEU A 63 9.75 7.92 -3.46
C LEU A 63 8.55 7.77 -4.38
N GLU A 64 7.59 6.95 -4.00
CA GLU A 64 6.33 6.82 -4.75
C GLU A 64 5.13 6.98 -3.80
N VAL A 65 4.13 7.73 -4.23
CA VAL A 65 2.85 7.86 -3.53
C VAL A 65 1.68 7.59 -4.46
N LEU A 66 0.60 7.07 -3.91
CA LEU A 66 -0.65 6.82 -4.63
C LEU A 66 -1.67 7.88 -4.25
N VAL A 67 -2.13 8.65 -5.25
CA VAL A 67 -3.05 9.78 -5.07
C VAL A 67 -4.38 9.46 -5.70
N LYS A 68 -5.44 9.44 -4.88
CA LYS A 68 -6.82 9.39 -5.38
C LYS A 68 -7.37 10.80 -5.48
N LYS A 69 -7.97 11.13 -6.62
CA LYS A 69 -8.65 12.42 -6.84
C LYS A 69 -9.77 12.61 -5.83
N LYS A 70 -9.71 13.69 -5.08
CA LYS A 70 -10.72 14.11 -4.09
C LYS A 70 -10.75 15.64 -4.08
N VAL A 71 -11.58 16.24 -3.22
CA VAL A 71 -11.58 17.70 -2.99
C VAL A 71 -10.33 18.14 -2.24
N GLY A 72 -9.98 19.43 -2.35
CA GLY A 72 -8.85 20.05 -1.64
C GLY A 72 -7.49 19.63 -2.18
N ALA A 73 -6.50 19.55 -1.31
CA ALA A 73 -5.09 19.29 -1.65
C ALA A 73 -4.89 18.04 -2.55
N SER A 74 -5.67 16.98 -2.35
CA SER A 74 -5.59 15.76 -3.18
C SER A 74 -5.92 16.04 -4.66
N ASN A 75 -6.86 16.96 -4.93
CA ASN A 75 -7.21 17.33 -6.30
C ASN A 75 -6.07 18.14 -6.95
N ILE A 76 -5.47 19.07 -6.19
CA ILE A 76 -4.36 19.88 -6.69
C ILE A 76 -3.18 18.97 -7.05
N ILE A 77 -2.79 18.05 -6.14
CA ILE A 77 -1.68 17.12 -6.41
C ILE A 77 -2.02 16.19 -7.57
N PHE A 78 -3.26 15.70 -7.66
CA PHE A 78 -3.68 14.83 -8.77
C PHE A 78 -3.53 15.49 -10.14
N ASP A 79 -3.74 16.82 -10.23
CA ASP A 79 -3.66 17.58 -11.48
C ASP A 79 -2.24 18.12 -11.79
N MET A 80 -1.24 17.88 -10.90
CA MET A 80 0.17 18.21 -11.10
C MET A 80 0.80 17.41 -12.26
N LYS A 81 1.91 17.93 -12.79
CA LYS A 81 2.61 17.38 -13.95
C LYS A 81 4.04 16.97 -13.62
N ILE A 82 4.64 16.18 -14.48
CA ILE A 82 6.07 15.88 -14.44
C ILE A 82 6.85 17.20 -14.51
N GLY A 83 7.80 17.35 -13.60
CA GLY A 83 8.61 18.55 -13.40
C GLY A 83 8.04 19.51 -12.35
N ASP A 84 6.79 19.36 -11.92
CA ASP A 84 6.23 20.18 -10.84
C ASP A 84 6.90 19.85 -9.51
N ARG A 85 6.97 20.88 -8.65
CA ARG A 85 7.58 20.83 -7.33
C ARG A 85 6.53 20.69 -6.25
N ILE A 86 6.77 19.76 -5.32
CA ILE A 86 5.97 19.57 -4.12
C ILE A 86 6.87 19.57 -2.87
N GLU A 87 6.38 20.09 -1.75
CA GLU A 87 7.14 20.12 -0.52
C GLU A 87 6.72 19.01 0.44
N LEU A 88 7.68 18.13 0.77
CA LEU A 88 7.57 17.17 1.87
C LEU A 88 7.91 17.90 3.18
N ILE A 89 6.91 18.08 4.04
CA ILE A 89 7.10 18.77 5.32
C ILE A 89 7.32 17.81 6.48
N ASN A 90 6.84 16.57 6.38
CA ASN A 90 7.03 15.57 7.43
C ASN A 90 6.81 14.15 6.89
N VAL A 91 7.29 13.17 7.65
CA VAL A 91 6.93 11.75 7.53
C VAL A 91 6.32 11.32 8.85
N VAL A 92 5.13 10.73 8.81
CA VAL A 92 4.35 10.40 10.01
C VAL A 92 3.78 8.98 9.93
N GLY A 93 3.15 8.54 11.03
CA GLY A 93 2.58 7.21 11.16
C GLY A 93 3.57 6.19 11.73
N ARG A 94 3.03 5.08 12.20
CA ARG A 94 3.83 3.99 12.77
C ARG A 94 4.55 3.17 11.71
N GLY A 95 3.98 3.10 10.50
CA GLY A 95 4.42 2.16 9.47
C GLY A 95 4.31 0.71 9.93
N PHE A 96 5.01 -0.18 9.24
CA PHE A 96 5.07 -1.60 9.55
C PHE A 96 6.49 -1.96 10.03
N PRO A 97 6.71 -2.19 11.34
CA PRO A 97 8.03 -2.52 11.91
C PRO A 97 8.38 -3.99 11.66
N LEU A 98 8.71 -4.32 10.41
CA LEU A 98 8.87 -5.70 9.93
C LEU A 98 10.05 -6.44 10.57
N ASP A 99 11.09 -5.74 11.02
CA ASP A 99 12.25 -6.37 11.65
C ASP A 99 11.91 -7.17 12.92
N ALA A 100 10.83 -6.79 13.61
CA ALA A 100 10.32 -7.52 14.76
C ALA A 100 9.61 -8.84 14.40
N HIS A 101 9.37 -9.10 13.11
CA HIS A 101 8.57 -10.21 12.61
C HIS A 101 9.33 -11.13 11.65
N THR A 102 10.68 -11.14 11.73
CA THR A 102 11.52 -12.07 10.97
C THR A 102 11.15 -13.53 11.26
N GLY A 103 11.18 -14.38 10.23
CA GLY A 103 10.78 -15.80 10.30
C GLY A 103 9.28 -16.05 10.30
N LYS A 104 8.45 -15.00 10.27
CA LYS A 104 6.98 -15.11 10.26
C LYS A 104 6.44 -15.14 8.83
N ASP A 105 5.30 -15.79 8.64
CA ASP A 105 4.50 -15.64 7.43
C ASP A 105 3.76 -14.30 7.47
N LEU A 106 3.63 -13.63 6.32
CA LEU A 106 3.05 -12.30 6.24
C LEU A 106 1.77 -12.31 5.40
N VAL A 107 0.70 -11.74 5.96
CA VAL A 107 -0.59 -11.57 5.27
C VAL A 107 -0.87 -10.09 5.09
N PHE A 108 -0.88 -9.63 3.86
CA PHE A 108 -1.17 -8.26 3.48
C PHE A 108 -2.65 -8.15 3.12
N VAL A 109 -3.45 -7.43 3.90
CA VAL A 109 -4.89 -7.26 3.66
C VAL A 109 -5.16 -5.84 3.20
N ALA A 110 -5.35 -5.67 1.90
CA ALA A 110 -5.53 -4.39 1.22
C ALA A 110 -6.96 -4.15 0.76
N MET A 111 -7.42 -2.90 0.81
CA MET A 111 -8.61 -2.46 0.09
C MET A 111 -8.37 -1.12 -0.63
N GLY A 112 -8.64 -1.09 -1.95
CA GLY A 112 -8.48 0.10 -2.78
C GLY A 112 -7.09 0.71 -2.70
N ILE A 113 -6.98 2.03 -2.46
CA ILE A 113 -5.69 2.71 -2.32
C ILE A 113 -4.89 2.32 -1.06
N GLY A 114 -5.49 1.59 -0.12
CA GLY A 114 -4.76 0.99 1.01
C GLY A 114 -3.70 -0.03 0.59
N VAL A 115 -3.66 -0.42 -0.67
CA VAL A 115 -2.57 -1.22 -1.23
C VAL A 115 -1.22 -0.47 -1.21
N ALA A 116 -1.19 0.86 -1.28
CA ALA A 116 0.04 1.65 -1.35
C ALA A 116 1.01 1.36 -0.17
N PRO A 117 0.63 1.55 1.12
CA PRO A 117 1.53 1.25 2.23
C PRO A 117 1.86 -0.24 2.34
N LEU A 118 0.97 -1.13 1.91
CA LEU A 118 1.23 -2.56 1.89
C LEU A 118 2.19 -2.96 0.78
N ARG A 119 2.12 -2.31 -0.39
CA ARG A 119 3.12 -2.48 -1.46
C ARG A 119 4.51 -2.00 -1.01
N SER A 120 4.59 -0.88 -0.29
CA SER A 120 5.83 -0.43 0.33
C SER A 120 6.45 -1.53 1.20
N ALA A 121 5.64 -2.15 2.07
CA ALA A 121 6.07 -3.25 2.92
C ALA A 121 6.44 -4.51 2.10
N LEU A 122 5.62 -4.89 1.12
CA LEU A 122 5.88 -6.05 0.26
C LEU A 122 7.19 -5.90 -0.52
N ARG A 123 7.43 -4.73 -1.14
CA ARG A 123 8.69 -4.46 -1.85
C ARG A 123 9.90 -4.56 -0.95
N HIS A 124 9.81 -4.06 0.30
CA HIS A 124 10.86 -4.20 1.30
C HIS A 124 11.11 -5.66 1.69
N VAL A 125 10.03 -6.43 1.90
CA VAL A 125 10.10 -7.88 2.20
C VAL A 125 10.73 -8.66 1.05
N LEU A 126 10.33 -8.40 -0.19
CA LEU A 126 10.84 -9.13 -1.35
C LEU A 126 12.35 -8.93 -1.57
N LYS A 127 12.92 -7.79 -1.17
CA LYS A 127 14.39 -7.59 -1.17
C LYS A 127 15.11 -8.36 -0.04
N ARG A 128 14.36 -8.80 0.95
CA ARG A 128 14.83 -9.52 2.15
C ARG A 128 14.07 -10.85 2.31
N LYS A 129 13.81 -11.54 1.21
CA LYS A 129 12.90 -12.68 1.16
C LYS A 129 13.29 -13.79 2.13
N ASP A 130 14.60 -14.00 2.35
CA ASP A 130 15.11 -15.04 3.25
C ASP A 130 14.85 -14.74 4.73
N ASP A 131 14.49 -13.49 5.07
CA ASP A 131 14.16 -13.07 6.43
C ASP A 131 12.72 -13.40 6.82
N PHE A 132 11.85 -13.75 5.88
CA PHE A 132 10.43 -13.96 6.11
C PHE A 132 9.95 -15.30 5.55
N GLY A 133 8.82 -15.79 6.05
CA GLY A 133 8.15 -16.97 5.54
C GLY A 133 7.33 -16.69 4.28
N GLN A 134 6.18 -17.33 4.17
CA GLN A 134 5.27 -17.12 3.05
C GLN A 134 4.69 -15.71 3.06
N CYS A 135 4.48 -15.14 1.88
CA CYS A 135 3.81 -13.86 1.70
C CYS A 135 2.50 -14.06 0.95
N VAL A 136 1.40 -13.62 1.54
CA VAL A 136 0.07 -13.66 0.93
C VAL A 136 -0.50 -12.27 0.86
N VAL A 137 -0.97 -11.86 -0.31
CA VAL A 137 -1.65 -10.58 -0.55
C VAL A 137 -3.12 -10.82 -0.82
N LEU A 138 -3.98 -10.36 0.08
CA LEU A 138 -5.43 -10.33 -0.06
C LEU A 138 -5.82 -8.92 -0.46
N TYR A 139 -6.32 -8.74 -1.68
CA TYR A 139 -6.61 -7.42 -2.22
C TYR A 139 -8.06 -7.29 -2.67
N GLY A 140 -8.80 -6.40 -2.01
CA GLY A 140 -10.19 -6.09 -2.30
C GLY A 140 -10.35 -4.79 -3.09
N ALA A 141 -11.22 -4.81 -4.10
CA ALA A 141 -11.64 -3.65 -4.87
C ALA A 141 -13.16 -3.63 -5.08
N ARG A 142 -13.69 -2.56 -5.66
CA ARG A 142 -15.11 -2.54 -6.07
C ARG A 142 -15.33 -3.29 -7.36
N THR A 143 -14.50 -3.00 -8.35
CA THR A 143 -14.53 -3.59 -9.70
C THR A 143 -13.11 -3.97 -10.10
N PRO A 144 -12.90 -4.77 -11.15
CA PRO A 144 -11.56 -5.12 -11.64
C PRO A 144 -10.71 -3.89 -12.01
N ASP A 145 -11.34 -2.80 -12.49
CA ASP A 145 -10.67 -1.58 -12.89
C ASP A 145 -10.22 -0.70 -11.71
N ASP A 146 -10.64 -1.03 -10.49
CA ASP A 146 -10.24 -0.32 -9.27
C ASP A 146 -8.98 -0.92 -8.61
N PHE A 147 -8.41 -2.02 -9.14
CA PHE A 147 -7.12 -2.53 -8.68
C PHE A 147 -5.98 -1.65 -9.18
N CYS A 148 -5.12 -1.21 -8.26
CA CYS A 148 -3.88 -0.50 -8.57
C CYS A 148 -2.71 -1.47 -8.70
N PHE A 149 -1.63 -1.05 -9.37
CA PHE A 149 -0.40 -1.84 -9.57
C PHE A 149 -0.63 -3.20 -10.25
N ARG A 150 -1.58 -3.26 -11.18
CA ARG A 150 -1.91 -4.50 -11.91
C ARG A 150 -0.76 -5.03 -12.75
N ASP A 151 0.10 -4.15 -13.21
CA ASP A 151 1.30 -4.45 -13.97
C ASP A 151 2.41 -5.12 -13.12
N GLU A 152 2.30 -5.08 -11.79
CA GLU A 152 3.24 -5.72 -10.88
C GLU A 152 2.79 -7.10 -10.38
N THR A 153 1.53 -7.46 -10.57
CA THR A 153 0.96 -8.68 -9.95
C THR A 153 1.63 -9.97 -10.42
N GLU A 154 1.95 -10.08 -11.70
CA GLU A 154 2.71 -11.22 -12.23
C GLU A 154 4.11 -11.31 -11.60
N GLY A 155 4.80 -10.18 -11.44
CA GLY A 155 6.10 -10.14 -10.79
C GLY A 155 6.05 -10.51 -9.29
N TRP A 156 4.94 -10.24 -8.60
CA TRP A 156 4.74 -10.69 -7.22
C TRP A 156 4.57 -12.21 -7.16
N GLU A 157 3.75 -12.78 -8.06
CA GLU A 157 3.52 -14.23 -8.14
C GLU A 157 4.81 -14.96 -8.53
N ASP A 158 5.58 -14.46 -9.50
CA ASP A 158 6.90 -14.98 -9.88
C ASP A 158 7.91 -14.95 -8.72
N ALA A 159 7.78 -13.94 -7.84
CA ALA A 159 8.56 -13.86 -6.61
C ALA A 159 8.06 -14.80 -5.50
N GLY A 160 6.98 -15.57 -5.74
CA GLY A 160 6.40 -16.53 -4.82
C GLY A 160 5.43 -15.93 -3.81
N VAL A 161 4.85 -14.77 -4.11
CA VAL A 161 3.74 -14.17 -3.34
C VAL A 161 2.44 -14.80 -3.79
N GLU A 162 1.63 -15.29 -2.87
CA GLU A 162 0.27 -15.72 -3.18
C GLU A 162 -0.64 -14.50 -3.26
N LEU A 163 -1.19 -14.20 -4.44
CA LEU A 163 -2.13 -13.10 -4.63
C LEU A 163 -3.57 -13.62 -4.71
N ARG A 164 -4.44 -13.10 -3.85
CA ARG A 164 -5.88 -13.35 -3.87
C ARG A 164 -6.62 -12.03 -4.02
N GLN A 165 -7.36 -11.89 -5.10
CA GLN A 165 -8.15 -10.70 -5.39
C GLN A 165 -9.64 -10.99 -5.24
N VAL A 166 -10.40 -9.99 -4.78
CA VAL A 166 -11.87 -10.07 -4.64
C VAL A 166 -12.49 -8.74 -4.99
N ILE A 167 -13.65 -8.77 -5.66
CA ILE A 167 -14.41 -7.56 -5.97
C ILE A 167 -15.79 -7.58 -5.30
N SER A 168 -16.26 -6.40 -4.90
CA SER A 168 -17.58 -6.29 -4.25
C SER A 168 -18.72 -5.92 -5.20
N ARG A 169 -18.41 -5.55 -6.45
CA ARG A 169 -19.40 -5.17 -7.48
C ARG A 169 -19.07 -5.86 -8.82
N PRO A 170 -19.41 -7.15 -8.97
CA PRO A 170 -19.09 -7.92 -10.18
C PRO A 170 -19.97 -7.58 -11.38
N ASP A 171 -21.17 -7.01 -11.16
CA ASP A 171 -22.17 -6.81 -12.21
C ASP A 171 -21.65 -5.91 -13.34
N GLY A 172 -21.76 -6.39 -14.58
CA GLY A 172 -21.32 -5.67 -15.77
C GLY A 172 -19.81 -5.71 -16.04
N HIS A 173 -19.06 -6.52 -15.30
CA HIS A 173 -17.61 -6.72 -15.49
C HIS A 173 -17.28 -8.17 -15.85
N ASP A 174 -16.23 -8.35 -16.66
CA ASP A 174 -15.66 -9.67 -16.93
C ASP A 174 -14.75 -10.06 -15.73
N TRP A 175 -15.35 -10.77 -14.78
CA TRP A 175 -14.68 -11.20 -13.55
C TRP A 175 -15.08 -12.64 -13.21
N SER A 176 -14.07 -13.52 -13.19
CA SER A 176 -14.22 -14.95 -12.84
C SER A 176 -13.73 -15.29 -11.42
N GLY A 177 -13.14 -14.31 -10.73
CA GLY A 177 -12.61 -14.49 -9.38
C GLY A 177 -13.69 -14.39 -8.28
N PRO A 178 -13.28 -14.48 -7.02
CA PRO A 178 -14.17 -14.35 -5.86
C PRO A 178 -14.91 -13.00 -5.83
N THR A 179 -16.12 -13.02 -5.25
CA THR A 179 -16.94 -11.82 -5.04
C THR A 179 -17.23 -11.63 -3.55
N GLY A 180 -17.28 -10.37 -3.11
CA GLY A 180 -17.51 -10.01 -1.72
C GLY A 180 -16.46 -9.04 -1.19
N TYR A 181 -16.13 -9.17 0.10
CA TYR A 181 -15.19 -8.29 0.79
C TYR A 181 -13.89 -9.04 1.12
N VAL A 182 -12.78 -8.30 1.18
CA VAL A 182 -11.44 -8.90 1.33
C VAL A 182 -11.27 -9.75 2.59
N GLN A 183 -11.92 -9.39 3.69
CA GLN A 183 -11.86 -10.15 4.95
C GLN A 183 -12.48 -11.56 4.84
N SER A 184 -13.32 -11.82 3.84
CA SER A 184 -13.85 -13.18 3.60
C SER A 184 -12.82 -14.16 3.05
N LEU A 185 -11.70 -13.65 2.53
CA LEU A 185 -10.61 -14.50 2.02
C LEU A 185 -9.72 -15.08 3.14
N LEU A 186 -9.77 -14.51 4.34
CA LEU A 186 -8.93 -14.92 5.46
C LEU A 186 -9.12 -16.41 5.82
N ASP A 187 -10.35 -16.89 5.81
CA ASP A 187 -10.69 -18.27 6.17
C ASP A 187 -10.04 -19.32 5.26
N ASN A 188 -9.76 -18.95 4.02
CA ASN A 188 -9.21 -19.85 3.01
C ASN A 188 -7.68 -19.84 2.94
N VAL A 189 -7.03 -18.90 3.63
CA VAL A 189 -5.58 -18.68 3.51
C VAL A 189 -4.87 -18.96 4.83
N LEU A 190 -5.40 -18.46 5.96
CA LEU A 190 -4.71 -18.51 7.23
C LEU A 190 -4.44 -19.92 7.77
N PRO A 191 -5.26 -20.96 7.50
CA PRO A 191 -4.98 -22.31 8.01
C PRO A 191 -3.67 -22.92 7.51
N ASP A 192 -3.17 -22.46 6.37
CA ASP A 192 -1.96 -22.99 5.73
C ASP A 192 -0.68 -22.25 6.15
N LEU A 193 -0.81 -21.17 6.95
CA LEU A 193 0.30 -20.32 7.36
C LEU A 193 0.80 -20.67 8.77
N LYS A 194 2.11 -20.44 8.98
CA LYS A 194 2.80 -20.68 10.26
C LYS A 194 3.08 -19.37 10.97
N SER A 195 2.51 -19.19 12.17
CA SER A 195 2.70 -17.98 12.98
C SER A 195 2.55 -16.68 12.18
N PRO A 196 1.45 -16.49 11.44
CA PRO A 196 1.29 -15.36 10.54
C PRO A 196 1.16 -14.02 11.27
N VAL A 197 1.64 -12.96 10.62
CA VAL A 197 1.43 -11.56 11.02
C VAL A 197 0.65 -10.87 9.90
N ALA A 198 -0.41 -10.16 10.25
CA ALA A 198 -1.27 -9.47 9.31
C ALA A 198 -0.93 -7.98 9.24
N LEU A 199 -0.72 -7.47 8.02
CA LEU A 199 -0.58 -6.06 7.73
C LEU A 199 -1.88 -5.58 7.07
N VAL A 200 -2.59 -4.64 7.67
CA VAL A 200 -3.96 -4.28 7.24
C VAL A 200 -4.04 -2.80 6.91
N CYS A 201 -4.51 -2.47 5.70
CA CYS A 201 -4.75 -1.09 5.30
C CYS A 201 -5.93 -0.96 4.32
N GLY A 202 -6.83 -0.01 4.58
CA GLY A 202 -8.01 0.26 3.78
C GLY A 202 -8.95 1.27 4.43
N SER A 203 -10.27 1.12 4.25
CA SER A 203 -11.23 1.91 5.01
C SER A 203 -11.25 1.51 6.47
N LEU A 204 -11.64 2.45 7.34
CA LEU A 204 -11.74 2.18 8.79
C LEU A 204 -12.64 0.96 9.06
N GLU A 205 -13.80 0.91 8.42
CA GLU A 205 -14.75 -0.21 8.55
C GLU A 205 -14.11 -1.55 8.15
N MET A 206 -13.42 -1.61 7.00
CA MET A 206 -12.74 -2.84 6.55
C MET A 206 -11.67 -3.27 7.55
N MET A 207 -10.89 -2.33 8.08
CA MET A 207 -9.83 -2.64 9.04
C MET A 207 -10.37 -3.13 10.39
N GLU A 208 -11.47 -2.54 10.87
CA GLU A 208 -12.14 -3.00 12.08
C GLU A 208 -12.68 -4.42 11.90
N GLN A 209 -13.42 -4.68 10.83
CA GLN A 209 -13.94 -6.02 10.51
C GLN A 209 -12.82 -7.04 10.32
N THR A 210 -11.73 -6.67 9.67
CA THR A 210 -10.56 -7.55 9.49
C THR A 210 -9.90 -7.87 10.82
N ARG A 211 -9.72 -6.87 11.69
CA ARG A 211 -9.15 -7.07 13.03
C ARG A 211 -10.01 -7.97 13.88
N ASP A 212 -11.32 -7.75 13.88
CA ASP A 212 -12.27 -8.57 14.64
C ASP A 212 -12.21 -10.03 14.16
N ARG A 213 -12.17 -10.25 12.85
CA ARG A 213 -12.04 -11.58 12.27
C ARG A 213 -10.72 -12.26 12.64
N LEU A 214 -9.60 -11.57 12.51
CA LEU A 214 -8.29 -12.09 12.90
C LEU A 214 -8.22 -12.42 14.39
N SER A 215 -8.80 -11.55 15.25
CA SER A 215 -8.88 -11.82 16.70
C SER A 215 -9.70 -13.07 17.02
N GLN A 216 -10.82 -13.31 16.31
CA GLN A 216 -11.60 -14.55 16.42
C GLN A 216 -10.83 -15.79 15.98
N MET A 217 -9.87 -15.63 15.07
CA MET A 217 -8.97 -16.68 14.57
C MET A 217 -7.72 -16.88 15.46
N GLY A 218 -7.61 -16.13 16.56
CA GLY A 218 -6.56 -16.30 17.57
C GLY A 218 -5.36 -15.36 17.45
N PHE A 219 -5.37 -14.42 16.48
CA PHE A 219 -4.30 -13.43 16.38
C PHE A 219 -4.25 -12.52 17.61
N GLN A 220 -3.05 -12.29 18.10
CA GLN A 220 -2.80 -11.31 19.16
C GLN A 220 -2.72 -9.89 18.57
N ARG A 221 -2.85 -8.90 19.45
CA ARG A 221 -2.89 -7.50 19.01
C ARG A 221 -1.63 -7.04 18.28
N ASP A 222 -0.48 -7.54 18.68
CA ASP A 222 0.84 -7.26 18.10
C ASP A 222 1.12 -8.04 16.81
N GLU A 223 0.27 -9.01 16.48
CA GLU A 223 0.30 -9.74 15.20
C GLU A 223 -0.61 -9.10 14.13
N ILE A 224 -1.32 -8.01 14.47
CA ILE A 224 -2.19 -7.26 13.54
C ILE A 224 -1.66 -5.84 13.42
N LEU A 225 -0.93 -5.57 12.36
CA LEU A 225 -0.25 -4.30 12.12
C LEU A 225 -1.10 -3.38 11.26
N THR A 226 -1.15 -2.11 11.64
CA THR A 226 -1.69 -1.02 10.83
C THR A 226 -0.65 0.09 10.72
N ASN A 227 -0.70 0.89 9.67
CA ASN A 227 0.33 1.90 9.38
C ASN A 227 0.14 3.25 10.11
N TYR A 228 -0.82 3.37 11.00
CA TYR A 228 -1.09 4.59 11.79
C TYR A 228 -1.36 4.30 13.28
#